data_d74be9e4be978a129cdb2103b742e7d9
#
_entry.id   d74be9e4be978a129cdb2103b742e7d9
#
_cell.length_a   1.000
_cell.length_b   1.000
_cell.length_c   1.000
_cell.angle_alpha   90.00
_cell.angle_beta   90.00
_cell.angle_gamma   90.00
#
_symmetry.space_group_name_H-M   'P 1'
#
loop_
_entity.id
_entity.type
_entity.pdbx_description
1 polymer ?
#
loop_
_entity_poly.entity_id
_entity_poly.type
_entity_poly.pdbx_seq_one_letter_code
_entity_poly.pdbx_strand_id
1 'polypeptide(L)'
;MYDGYISAIKKWLHNATIAIDPFHYMEYLTEAVQSIRRRVLSDESLYFQDKSWMNTHWRLLTTNPKNYPNKMMTLKSGMTISYYDRVYKFVQQDNELQYAFLKVQDIFYELNKLKQDKASNCFNFIIDSLASSTSKEFVECSKTWNHYKEYIINSFIKYKDRRLSNGPIEGINKRVKELKAVMSGYRNTKRFYKRIILVQNIEKGR
;
A
#
# COMPACT_ATOMS: atom_id res chain seq x y z
N MET A 1 10.78 3.87 0.79
CA MET A 1 11.62 3.80 -0.44
C MET A 1 13.06 4.14 -0.04
N TYR A 2 14.08 3.60 -0.70
CA TYR A 2 15.46 3.73 -0.21
C TYR A 2 16.37 4.30 -1.30
N ASP A 3 16.80 5.57 -1.14
CA ASP A 3 17.60 6.32 -2.12
C ASP A 3 18.95 5.67 -2.45
N GLY A 4 19.51 4.92 -1.50
CA GLY A 4 20.75 4.18 -1.71
C GLY A 4 20.65 3.13 -2.82
N TYR A 5 19.52 2.45 -2.95
CA TYR A 5 19.30 1.50 -4.06
C TYR A 5 19.15 2.23 -5.40
N ILE A 6 18.42 3.33 -5.42
CA ILE A 6 18.25 4.16 -6.63
C ILE A 6 19.61 4.66 -7.11
N SER A 7 20.43 5.19 -6.19
CA SER A 7 21.79 5.67 -6.49
C SER A 7 22.69 4.56 -7.02
N ALA A 8 22.63 3.37 -6.40
CA ALA A 8 23.42 2.21 -6.85
C ALA A 8 22.98 1.74 -8.25
N ILE A 9 21.67 1.66 -8.52
CA ILE A 9 21.14 1.27 -9.83
C ILE A 9 21.57 2.28 -10.89
N LYS A 10 21.43 3.58 -10.64
CA LYS A 10 21.88 4.64 -11.56
C LYS A 10 23.38 4.56 -11.87
N LYS A 11 24.18 4.21 -10.86
CA LYS A 11 25.64 4.11 -11.01
C LYS A 11 26.09 2.91 -11.82
N TRP A 12 25.42 1.75 -11.65
CA TRP A 12 25.91 0.48 -12.19
C TRP A 12 25.06 -0.07 -13.33
N LEU A 13 23.81 0.36 -13.47
CA LEU A 13 22.85 -0.14 -14.45
C LEU A 13 22.27 1.02 -15.27
N HIS A 14 23.12 1.68 -16.05
CA HIS A 14 22.80 2.94 -16.77
C HIS A 14 21.58 2.84 -17.70
N ASN A 15 21.27 1.65 -18.22
CA ASN A 15 20.16 1.41 -19.14
C ASN A 15 18.90 0.86 -18.42
N ALA A 16 18.91 0.78 -17.08
CA ALA A 16 17.76 0.24 -16.34
C ALA A 16 16.71 1.30 -16.09
N THR A 17 15.46 1.00 -16.38
CA THR A 17 14.31 1.80 -15.94
C THR A 17 13.96 1.41 -14.52
N ILE A 18 14.03 2.36 -13.60
CA ILE A 18 13.68 2.14 -12.20
C ILE A 18 12.17 2.34 -12.05
N ALA A 19 11.49 1.36 -11.50
CA ALA A 19 10.08 1.42 -11.13
C ALA A 19 9.91 1.05 -9.66
N ILE A 20 9.08 1.81 -8.93
CA ILE A 20 8.74 1.54 -7.54
C ILE A 20 7.47 0.71 -7.50
N ASP A 21 7.50 -0.41 -6.77
CA ASP A 21 6.32 -1.26 -6.58
C ASP A 21 5.18 -0.46 -5.93
N PRO A 22 3.94 -0.58 -6.44
CA PRO A 22 2.76 0.12 -5.92
C PRO A 22 2.56 -0.02 -4.42
N PHE A 23 2.89 -1.17 -3.83
CA PHE A 23 2.79 -1.39 -2.39
C PHE A 23 3.57 -0.32 -1.61
N HIS A 24 4.81 -0.01 -2.03
CA HIS A 24 5.68 0.89 -1.29
C HIS A 24 5.26 2.36 -1.33
N TYR A 25 4.71 2.86 -2.44
CA TYR A 25 4.23 4.25 -2.43
C TYR A 25 2.84 4.37 -1.81
N MET A 26 1.99 3.35 -1.95
CA MET A 26 0.68 3.31 -1.29
C MET A 26 0.79 3.22 0.23
N GLU A 27 1.87 2.62 0.76
CA GLU A 27 2.15 2.55 2.20
C GLU A 27 2.19 3.96 2.83
N TYR A 28 2.79 4.95 2.15
CA TYR A 28 2.83 6.34 2.64
C TYR A 28 1.43 6.96 2.74
N LEU A 29 0.58 6.71 1.75
CA LEU A 29 -0.80 7.21 1.78
C LEU A 29 -1.62 6.54 2.90
N THR A 30 -1.49 5.22 3.04
CA THR A 30 -2.21 4.50 4.09
C THR A 30 -1.72 4.89 5.48
N GLU A 31 -0.43 5.11 5.66
CA GLU A 31 0.13 5.59 6.94
C GLU A 31 -0.31 7.02 7.26
N ALA A 32 -0.42 7.91 6.26
CA ALA A 32 -0.98 9.25 6.46
C ALA A 32 -2.39 9.18 7.04
N VAL A 33 -3.29 8.36 6.46
CA VAL A 33 -4.65 8.16 6.97
C VAL A 33 -4.65 7.57 8.38
N GLN A 34 -3.77 6.59 8.66
CA GLN A 34 -3.68 6.00 10.00
C GLN A 34 -3.12 6.99 11.03
N SER A 35 -2.23 7.88 10.63
CA SER A 35 -1.71 8.94 11.49
C SER A 35 -2.78 9.99 11.82
N ILE A 36 -3.57 10.41 10.83
CA ILE A 36 -4.75 11.25 11.05
C ILE A 36 -5.71 10.56 12.03
N ARG A 37 -6.06 9.29 11.77
CA ARG A 37 -6.94 8.53 12.67
C ARG A 37 -6.40 8.49 14.10
N ARG A 38 -5.13 8.16 14.30
CA ARG A 38 -4.53 8.11 15.64
C ARG A 38 -4.59 9.45 16.34
N ARG A 39 -4.27 10.52 15.63
CA ARG A 39 -4.29 11.89 16.17
C ARG A 39 -5.71 12.32 16.54
N VAL A 40 -6.66 12.17 15.64
CA VAL A 40 -8.08 12.53 15.88
C VAL A 40 -8.66 11.71 17.05
N LEU A 41 -8.41 10.40 17.09
CA LEU A 41 -8.91 9.55 18.17
C LEU A 41 -8.15 9.70 19.49
N SER A 42 -6.98 10.34 19.54
CA SER A 42 -6.27 10.66 20.77
C SER A 42 -6.73 11.96 21.42
N ASP A 43 -7.51 12.76 20.72
CA ASP A 43 -8.08 14.00 21.28
C ASP A 43 -9.15 13.63 22.32
N GLU A 44 -8.87 13.93 23.58
CA GLU A 44 -9.75 13.65 24.71
C GLU A 44 -10.98 14.56 24.75
N SER A 45 -10.95 15.70 24.05
CA SER A 45 -12.08 16.61 23.90
C SER A 45 -13.18 16.06 22.99
N LEU A 46 -12.85 15.06 22.16
CA LEU A 46 -13.76 14.47 21.19
C LEU A 46 -14.30 13.12 21.69
N TYR A 47 -15.61 12.95 21.63
CA TYR A 47 -16.26 11.68 21.92
C TYR A 47 -16.60 10.95 20.61
N PHE A 48 -16.11 9.71 20.46
CA PHE A 48 -16.41 8.86 19.31
C PHE A 48 -17.22 7.64 19.73
N GLN A 49 -18.39 7.48 19.13
CA GLN A 49 -19.11 6.21 19.19
C GLN A 49 -18.31 5.14 18.44
N ASP A 50 -18.32 3.91 18.95
CA ASP A 50 -17.62 2.78 18.32
C ASP A 50 -16.07 2.91 18.20
N LYS A 51 -15.42 3.78 18.96
CA LYS A 51 -13.95 3.97 18.97
C LYS A 51 -13.20 2.65 19.13
N SER A 52 -13.62 1.80 20.08
CA SER A 52 -13.02 0.48 20.31
C SER A 52 -13.12 -0.43 19.09
N TRP A 53 -14.27 -0.46 18.42
CA TRP A 53 -14.47 -1.22 17.21
C TRP A 53 -13.56 -0.72 16.08
N MET A 54 -13.48 0.58 15.88
CA MET A 54 -12.61 1.17 14.86
C MET A 54 -11.12 0.90 15.14
N ASN A 55 -10.70 0.92 16.39
CA ASN A 55 -9.31 0.56 16.75
C ASN A 55 -8.97 -0.89 16.40
N THR A 56 -9.93 -1.80 16.48
CA THR A 56 -9.74 -3.20 16.05
C THR A 56 -9.79 -3.34 14.52
N HIS A 57 -10.62 -2.54 13.84
CA HIS A 57 -10.89 -2.64 12.40
C HIS A 57 -10.25 -1.50 11.59
N TRP A 58 -9.20 -0.88 12.10
CA TRP A 58 -8.56 0.30 11.54
C TRP A 58 -8.15 0.17 10.07
N ARG A 59 -7.84 -1.05 9.61
CA ARG A 59 -7.49 -1.32 8.22
C ARG A 59 -8.61 -1.02 7.24
N LEU A 60 -9.86 -1.05 7.68
CA LEU A 60 -11.01 -0.75 6.81
C LEU A 60 -10.96 0.68 6.26
N LEU A 61 -10.38 1.64 6.99
CA LEU A 61 -10.23 3.03 6.51
C LEU A 61 -9.38 3.13 5.22
N THR A 62 -8.47 2.19 5.02
CA THR A 62 -7.54 2.16 3.88
C THR A 62 -7.72 0.93 2.99
N THR A 63 -8.80 0.19 3.18
CA THR A 63 -9.19 -0.93 2.33
C THR A 63 -10.25 -0.46 1.34
N ASN A 64 -10.18 -0.93 0.09
CA ASN A 64 -11.24 -0.67 -0.88
C ASN A 64 -12.57 -1.26 -0.38
N PRO A 65 -13.68 -0.51 -0.31
CA PRO A 65 -14.96 -1.00 0.18
C PRO A 65 -15.48 -2.25 -0.51
N LYS A 66 -15.10 -2.49 -1.77
CA LYS A 66 -15.43 -3.73 -2.49
C LYS A 66 -14.82 -4.98 -1.85
N ASN A 67 -13.77 -4.81 -1.06
CA ASN A 67 -13.07 -5.88 -0.36
C ASN A 67 -13.50 -6.00 1.11
N TYR A 68 -14.51 -5.25 1.54
CA TYR A 68 -15.05 -5.40 2.89
C TYR A 68 -15.77 -6.75 3.04
N PRO A 69 -15.83 -7.30 4.27
CA PRO A 69 -16.57 -8.51 4.51
C PRO A 69 -18.04 -8.38 4.08
N ASN A 70 -18.50 -9.28 3.22
CA ASN A 70 -19.87 -9.28 2.72
C ASN A 70 -20.82 -9.98 3.74
N LYS A 71 -20.87 -9.42 4.94
CA LYS A 71 -21.79 -9.88 6.01
C LYS A 71 -22.26 -8.69 6.84
N MET A 72 -23.47 -8.82 7.35
CA MET A 72 -24.06 -7.82 8.23
C MET A 72 -23.58 -8.04 9.67
N MET A 73 -23.57 -6.96 10.43
CA MET A 73 -23.26 -6.96 11.86
C MET A 73 -24.44 -6.43 12.64
N THR A 74 -24.70 -7.03 13.79
CA THR A 74 -25.72 -6.53 14.73
C THR A 74 -25.05 -5.62 15.76
N LEU A 75 -25.48 -4.38 15.83
CA LEU A 75 -25.03 -3.40 16.84
C LEU A 75 -25.69 -3.73 18.21
N LYS A 76 -25.12 -3.13 19.27
CA LYS A 76 -25.72 -3.24 20.63
C LYS A 76 -27.19 -2.77 20.70
N SER A 77 -27.58 -1.87 19.80
CA SER A 77 -28.95 -1.37 19.64
C SER A 77 -29.92 -2.38 18.99
N GLY A 78 -29.45 -3.56 18.56
CA GLY A 78 -30.21 -4.54 17.78
C GLY A 78 -30.28 -4.25 16.27
N MET A 79 -29.80 -3.08 15.83
CA MET A 79 -29.79 -2.72 14.41
C MET A 79 -28.73 -3.51 13.64
N THR A 80 -29.10 -4.03 12.47
CA THR A 80 -28.18 -4.70 11.56
C THR A 80 -27.62 -3.72 10.55
N ILE A 81 -26.29 -3.72 10.37
CA ILE A 81 -25.55 -2.74 9.55
C ILE A 81 -24.43 -3.43 8.77
N SER A 82 -24.12 -2.94 7.57
CA SER A 82 -22.96 -3.40 6.81
C SER A 82 -21.64 -2.86 7.39
N TYR A 83 -20.51 -3.52 7.02
CA TYR A 83 -19.17 -2.99 7.38
C TYR A 83 -18.97 -1.59 6.81
N TYR A 84 -19.39 -1.34 5.56
CA TYR A 84 -19.26 -0.04 4.93
C TYR A 84 -20.04 1.05 5.68
N ASP A 85 -21.32 0.81 5.95
CA ASP A 85 -22.16 1.79 6.65
C ASP A 85 -21.63 2.09 8.07
N ARG A 86 -21.08 1.08 8.73
CA ARG A 86 -20.48 1.27 10.06
C ARG A 86 -19.22 2.11 10.00
N VAL A 87 -18.32 1.85 9.05
CA VAL A 87 -17.13 2.70 8.82
C VAL A 87 -17.56 4.11 8.45
N TYR A 88 -18.51 4.24 7.52
CA TYR A 88 -18.98 5.55 7.07
C TYR A 88 -19.60 6.38 8.19
N LYS A 89 -20.49 5.79 9.00
CA LYS A 89 -21.04 6.43 10.20
C LYS A 89 -19.95 6.82 11.20
N PHE A 90 -18.90 6.01 11.33
CA PHE A 90 -17.80 6.30 12.21
C PHE A 90 -17.02 7.53 11.76
N VAL A 91 -16.60 7.58 10.49
CA VAL A 91 -15.79 8.70 9.96
C VAL A 91 -16.58 10.01 9.91
N GLN A 92 -17.90 9.97 9.76
CA GLN A 92 -18.77 11.15 9.79
C GLN A 92 -18.78 11.89 11.15
N GLN A 93 -18.25 11.31 12.21
CA GLN A 93 -18.17 11.94 13.52
C GLN A 93 -17.07 13.02 13.60
N ASP A 94 -16.17 13.05 12.61
CA ASP A 94 -15.11 14.05 12.51
C ASP A 94 -14.83 14.41 11.05
N ASN A 95 -14.79 15.71 10.75
CA ASN A 95 -14.65 16.20 9.38
C ASN A 95 -13.31 15.83 8.73
N GLU A 96 -12.22 15.87 9.51
CA GLU A 96 -10.88 15.54 9.00
C GLU A 96 -10.77 14.04 8.72
N LEU A 97 -11.29 13.21 9.61
CA LEU A 97 -11.29 11.75 9.42
C LEU A 97 -12.18 11.34 8.23
N GLN A 98 -13.33 11.99 8.06
CA GLN A 98 -14.19 11.78 6.90
C GLN A 98 -13.49 12.18 5.61
N TYR A 99 -12.87 13.35 5.58
CA TYR A 99 -12.09 13.81 4.43
C TYR A 99 -10.96 12.83 4.09
N ALA A 100 -10.20 12.37 5.10
CA ALA A 100 -9.12 11.42 4.90
C ALA A 100 -9.60 10.08 4.33
N PHE A 101 -10.73 9.57 4.82
CA PHE A 101 -11.34 8.35 4.30
C PHE A 101 -11.76 8.50 2.84
N LEU A 102 -12.53 9.55 2.52
CA LEU A 102 -13.01 9.77 1.15
C LEU A 102 -11.84 9.99 0.19
N LYS A 103 -10.85 10.79 0.60
CA LYS A 103 -9.66 11.08 -0.21
C LYS A 103 -8.88 9.84 -0.61
N VAL A 104 -8.66 8.91 0.32
CA VAL A 104 -7.93 7.67 0.01
C VAL A 104 -8.74 6.76 -0.91
N GLN A 105 -10.09 6.72 -0.77
CA GLN A 105 -10.93 5.93 -1.65
C GLN A 105 -10.93 6.49 -3.09
N ASP A 106 -10.98 7.81 -3.25
CA ASP A 106 -10.88 8.47 -4.55
C ASP A 106 -9.55 8.18 -5.23
N ILE A 107 -8.43 8.28 -4.48
CA ILE A 107 -7.10 7.97 -4.99
C ILE A 107 -7.00 6.50 -5.41
N PHE A 108 -7.51 5.55 -4.63
CA PHE A 108 -7.55 4.14 -5.02
C PHE A 108 -8.34 3.91 -6.30
N TYR A 109 -9.49 4.58 -6.44
CA TYR A 109 -10.32 4.48 -7.63
C TYR A 109 -9.58 4.99 -8.87
N GLU A 110 -8.97 6.18 -8.78
CA GLU A 110 -8.22 6.78 -9.88
C GLU A 110 -7.01 5.92 -10.29
N LEU A 111 -6.20 5.49 -9.32
CA LEU A 111 -5.00 4.68 -9.59
C LEU A 111 -5.33 3.29 -10.17
N ASN A 112 -6.48 2.70 -9.80
CA ASN A 112 -6.90 1.42 -10.36
C ASN A 112 -7.34 1.51 -11.83
N LYS A 113 -7.89 2.65 -12.25
CA LYS A 113 -8.33 2.91 -13.64
C LYS A 113 -7.21 3.44 -14.53
N LEU A 114 -6.10 3.85 -13.94
CA LEU A 114 -5.06 4.59 -14.60
C LEU A 114 -4.35 3.75 -15.66
N LYS A 115 -4.32 4.28 -16.88
CA LYS A 115 -3.53 3.76 -17.99
C LYS A 115 -2.18 4.49 -18.05
N GLN A 116 -1.18 3.85 -18.65
CA GLN A 116 0.18 4.37 -18.72
C GLN A 116 0.27 5.76 -19.37
N ASP A 117 -0.46 5.98 -20.48
CA ASP A 117 -0.49 7.23 -21.22
C ASP A 117 -0.98 8.44 -20.41
N LYS A 118 -1.85 8.19 -19.42
CA LYS A 118 -2.40 9.21 -18.52
C LYS A 118 -1.76 9.25 -17.14
N ALA A 119 -0.79 8.36 -16.87
CA ALA A 119 -0.22 8.18 -15.54
C ALA A 119 0.41 9.46 -15.00
N SER A 120 1.19 10.16 -15.81
CA SER A 120 1.89 11.39 -15.39
C SER A 120 0.91 12.49 -14.97
N ASN A 121 -0.09 12.80 -15.79
CA ASN A 121 -1.04 13.87 -15.51
C ASN A 121 -1.93 13.58 -14.31
N CYS A 122 -2.46 12.34 -14.23
CA CYS A 122 -3.28 11.94 -13.11
C CYS A 122 -2.48 11.92 -11.80
N PHE A 123 -1.24 11.43 -11.84
CA PHE A 123 -0.41 11.38 -10.64
C PHE A 123 0.01 12.77 -10.17
N ASN A 124 0.27 13.72 -11.09
CA ASN A 124 0.48 15.13 -10.76
C ASN A 124 -0.74 15.71 -10.04
N PHE A 125 -1.93 15.51 -10.61
CA PHE A 125 -3.16 16.00 -10.00
C PHE A 125 -3.38 15.45 -8.58
N ILE A 126 -3.08 14.17 -8.36
CA ILE A 126 -3.17 13.55 -7.04
C ILE A 126 -2.16 14.19 -6.07
N ILE A 127 -0.89 14.38 -6.49
CA ILE A 127 0.15 15.02 -5.67
C ILE A 127 -0.27 16.45 -5.28
N ASP A 128 -0.72 17.26 -6.24
CA ASP A 128 -1.15 18.64 -6.01
C ASP A 128 -2.35 18.69 -5.05
N SER A 129 -3.28 17.74 -5.21
CA SER A 129 -4.45 17.60 -4.36
C SER A 129 -4.11 17.16 -2.92
N LEU A 130 -3.05 16.39 -2.71
CA LEU A 130 -2.53 16.06 -1.38
C LEU A 130 -1.74 17.24 -0.79
N ALA A 131 -0.96 17.94 -1.62
CA ALA A 131 -0.16 19.09 -1.21
C ALA A 131 -1.02 20.27 -0.73
N SER A 132 -2.20 20.44 -1.31
CA SER A 132 -3.17 21.49 -0.93
C SER A 132 -4.07 21.10 0.25
N SER A 133 -3.87 19.91 0.84
CA SER A 133 -4.64 19.47 2.00
C SER A 133 -4.30 20.28 3.26
N THR A 134 -5.30 20.46 4.13
CA THR A 134 -5.10 21.02 5.47
C THR A 134 -4.42 20.04 6.43
N SER A 135 -4.47 18.73 6.14
CA SER A 135 -3.83 17.70 6.97
C SER A 135 -2.35 17.60 6.64
N LYS A 136 -1.49 17.87 7.62
CA LYS A 136 -0.02 17.81 7.47
C LYS A 136 0.47 16.45 6.97
N GLU A 137 -0.19 15.39 7.35
CA GLU A 137 0.13 14.01 6.97
C GLU A 137 0.00 13.80 5.46
N PHE A 138 -1.02 14.38 4.83
CA PHE A 138 -1.18 14.35 3.38
C PHE A 138 -0.15 15.24 2.66
N VAL A 139 0.17 16.40 3.23
CA VAL A 139 1.23 17.26 2.69
C VAL A 139 2.59 16.56 2.73
N GLU A 140 2.92 15.83 3.79
CA GLU A 140 4.15 15.03 3.87
C GLU A 140 4.15 13.86 2.88
N CYS A 141 3.01 13.19 2.72
CA CYS A 141 2.84 12.15 1.71
C CYS A 141 3.08 12.71 0.29
N SER A 142 2.52 13.88 -0.04
CA SER A 142 2.70 14.53 -1.34
C SER A 142 4.17 14.86 -1.63
N LYS A 143 4.93 15.34 -0.64
CA LYS A 143 6.37 15.60 -0.78
C LYS A 143 7.13 14.32 -1.12
N THR A 144 6.85 13.23 -0.41
CA THR A 144 7.47 11.93 -0.65
C THR A 144 7.11 11.41 -2.05
N TRP A 145 5.85 11.48 -2.44
CA TRP A 145 5.40 11.05 -3.76
C TRP A 145 6.01 11.90 -4.88
N ASN A 146 6.11 13.20 -4.69
CA ASN A 146 6.75 14.09 -5.65
C ASN A 146 8.25 13.79 -5.82
N HIS A 147 8.96 13.49 -4.73
CA HIS A 147 10.38 13.11 -4.77
C HIS A 147 10.62 11.84 -5.60
N TYR A 148 9.72 10.85 -5.48
CA TYR A 148 9.84 9.56 -6.20
C TYR A 148 8.95 9.47 -7.45
N LYS A 149 8.35 10.56 -7.88
CA LYS A 149 7.32 10.63 -8.92
C LYS A 149 7.69 9.89 -10.21
N GLU A 150 8.88 10.11 -10.75
CA GLU A 150 9.36 9.46 -11.96
C GLU A 150 9.31 7.93 -11.83
N TYR A 151 9.81 7.40 -10.73
CA TYR A 151 9.87 5.95 -10.48
C TYR A 151 8.50 5.35 -10.19
N ILE A 152 7.60 6.14 -9.60
CA ILE A 152 6.20 5.72 -9.39
C ILE A 152 5.47 5.66 -10.75
N ILE A 153 5.65 6.67 -11.60
CA ILE A 153 5.05 6.69 -12.94
C ILE A 153 5.56 5.51 -13.77
N ASN A 154 6.84 5.16 -13.67
CA ASN A 154 7.42 3.99 -14.33
C ASN A 154 6.76 2.67 -13.88
N SER A 155 6.15 2.60 -12.69
CA SER A 155 5.44 1.40 -12.24
C SER A 155 4.16 1.12 -13.03
N PHE A 156 3.65 2.09 -13.78
CA PHE A 156 2.50 1.90 -14.68
C PHE A 156 2.88 1.30 -16.04
N ILE A 157 4.17 1.16 -16.34
CA ILE A 157 4.67 0.47 -17.52
C ILE A 157 4.25 -1.01 -17.42
N LYS A 158 3.62 -1.51 -18.49
CA LYS A 158 3.24 -2.91 -18.59
C LYS A 158 4.28 -3.70 -19.36
N TYR A 159 4.65 -4.86 -18.83
CA TYR A 159 5.42 -5.87 -19.53
C TYR A 159 4.55 -7.13 -19.69
N LYS A 160 4.31 -7.58 -20.92
CA LYS A 160 3.40 -8.69 -21.24
C LYS A 160 2.03 -8.54 -20.56
N ASP A 161 1.41 -7.37 -20.73
CA ASP A 161 0.10 -6.96 -20.16
C ASP A 161 -0.02 -6.93 -18.63
N ARG A 162 1.10 -7.11 -17.92
CA ARG A 162 1.15 -7.03 -16.46
C ARG A 162 1.97 -5.80 -16.03
N ARG A 163 1.53 -5.12 -14.98
CA ARG A 163 2.33 -4.08 -14.33
C ARG A 163 3.59 -4.69 -13.74
N LEU A 164 4.69 -3.94 -13.76
CA LEU A 164 5.92 -4.33 -13.06
C LEU A 164 5.64 -4.41 -11.56
N SER A 165 6.07 -5.49 -10.92
CA SER A 165 5.88 -5.76 -9.51
C SER A 165 7.04 -6.58 -8.97
N ASN A 166 7.37 -6.40 -7.70
CA ASN A 166 8.35 -7.21 -6.98
C ASN A 166 7.83 -8.60 -6.60
N GLY A 167 6.53 -8.88 -6.79
CA GLY A 167 5.89 -10.13 -6.40
C GLY A 167 6.64 -11.40 -6.83
N PRO A 168 7.14 -11.53 -8.08
CA PRO A 168 7.91 -12.69 -8.49
C PRO A 168 9.21 -12.89 -7.70
N ILE A 169 9.95 -11.78 -7.40
CA ILE A 169 11.20 -11.82 -6.62
C ILE A 169 10.90 -12.11 -5.16
N GLU A 170 9.84 -11.51 -4.60
CA GLU A 170 9.39 -11.80 -3.24
C GLU A 170 8.98 -13.25 -3.06
N GLY A 171 8.27 -13.83 -4.04
CA GLY A 171 7.95 -15.25 -4.07
C GLY A 171 9.21 -16.12 -4.03
N ILE A 172 10.22 -15.80 -4.84
CA ILE A 172 11.52 -16.47 -4.82
C ILE A 172 12.21 -16.33 -3.44
N ASN A 173 12.28 -15.11 -2.91
CA ASN A 173 12.90 -14.85 -1.62
C ASN A 173 12.19 -15.59 -0.46
N LYS A 174 10.85 -15.66 -0.50
CA LYS A 174 10.07 -16.44 0.47
C LYS A 174 10.46 -17.92 0.43
N ARG A 175 10.53 -18.53 -0.75
CA ARG A 175 10.95 -19.92 -0.92
C ARG A 175 12.37 -20.18 -0.47
N VAL A 176 13.30 -19.25 -0.75
CA VAL A 176 14.68 -19.33 -0.24
C VAL A 176 14.72 -19.32 1.28
N LYS A 177 13.91 -18.47 1.92
CA LYS A 177 13.78 -18.42 3.40
C LYS A 177 13.16 -19.71 3.95
N GLU A 178 12.15 -20.26 3.33
CA GLU A 178 11.52 -21.53 3.69
C GLU A 178 12.52 -22.69 3.57
N LEU A 179 13.25 -22.78 2.45
CA LEU A 179 14.30 -23.77 2.27
C LEU A 179 15.38 -23.63 3.38
N LYS A 180 15.78 -22.42 3.72
CA LYS A 180 16.75 -22.16 4.80
C LYS A 180 16.21 -22.60 6.16
N ALA A 181 14.93 -22.37 6.43
CA ALA A 181 14.30 -22.76 7.70
C ALA A 181 14.18 -24.27 7.89
N VAL A 182 13.78 -24.99 6.83
CA VAL A 182 13.66 -26.46 6.84
C VAL A 182 15.03 -27.14 6.92
N MET A 183 16.06 -26.49 6.43
CA MET A 183 17.42 -27.02 6.35
C MET A 183 18.32 -26.43 7.45
N SER A 184 17.89 -26.46 8.69
CA SER A 184 18.68 -26.00 9.84
C SER A 184 20.07 -26.66 9.83
N GLY A 185 21.14 -25.83 9.84
CA GLY A 185 22.52 -26.32 9.88
C GLY A 185 23.29 -26.32 8.55
N TYR A 186 22.76 -25.69 7.51
CA TYR A 186 23.48 -25.58 6.23
C TYR A 186 24.73 -24.67 6.36
N ARG A 187 25.89 -25.30 6.62
CA ARG A 187 27.19 -24.58 6.73
C ARG A 187 27.84 -24.33 5.35
N ASN A 188 27.47 -25.09 4.32
CA ASN A 188 28.08 -25.01 3.00
C ASN A 188 27.20 -24.16 2.04
N THR A 189 27.58 -22.89 1.88
CA THR A 189 26.90 -21.92 1.01
C THR A 189 26.79 -22.37 -0.45
N LYS A 190 27.83 -23.04 -1.00
CA LYS A 190 27.82 -23.52 -2.39
C LYS A 190 26.76 -24.62 -2.61
N ARG A 191 26.61 -25.54 -1.66
CA ARG A 191 25.55 -26.58 -1.71
C ARG A 191 24.16 -25.96 -1.56
N PHE A 192 24.03 -24.95 -0.71
CA PHE A 192 22.76 -24.22 -0.55
C PHE A 192 22.33 -23.53 -1.85
N TYR A 193 23.23 -22.81 -2.53
CA TYR A 193 22.92 -22.20 -3.84
C TYR A 193 22.53 -23.23 -4.89
N LYS A 194 23.25 -24.36 -5.00
CA LYS A 194 22.88 -25.44 -5.93
C LYS A 194 21.46 -25.95 -5.67
N ARG A 195 21.08 -26.09 -4.41
CA ARG A 195 19.73 -26.56 -4.06
C ARG A 195 18.64 -25.52 -4.39
N ILE A 196 18.90 -24.25 -4.16
CA ILE A 196 17.97 -23.16 -4.58
C ILE A 196 17.73 -23.25 -6.08
N ILE A 197 18.78 -23.35 -6.88
CA ILE A 197 18.68 -23.44 -8.35
C ILE A 197 17.89 -24.69 -8.78
N LEU A 198 18.15 -25.83 -8.17
CA LEU A 198 17.43 -27.07 -8.47
C LEU A 198 15.94 -26.96 -8.19
N VAL A 199 15.56 -26.46 -7.01
CA VAL A 199 14.14 -26.31 -6.65
C VAL A 199 13.43 -25.33 -7.58
N GLN A 200 14.07 -24.22 -7.95
CA GLN A 200 13.49 -23.24 -8.88
C GLN A 200 13.35 -23.79 -10.31
N ASN A 201 14.26 -24.64 -10.76
CA ASN A 201 14.20 -25.22 -12.10
C ASN A 201 13.15 -26.34 -12.22
N ILE A 202 12.96 -27.13 -11.18
CA ILE A 202 11.91 -28.18 -11.14
C ILE A 202 10.53 -27.55 -11.25
N GLU A 203 10.30 -26.38 -10.65
CA GLU A 203 9.00 -25.70 -10.69
C GLU A 203 8.74 -24.94 -12.02
N LYS A 204 9.79 -24.57 -12.76
CA LYS A 204 9.66 -23.95 -14.09
C LYS A 204 9.37 -24.98 -15.20
N GLY A 205 9.64 -26.25 -14.94
CA GLY A 205 9.37 -27.36 -15.84
C GLY A 205 7.99 -28.00 -15.71
N ARG A 206 7.14 -27.42 -14.85
CA ARG A 206 5.72 -27.73 -14.73
C ARG A 206 4.89 -26.56 -15.26
#